data_8031856b17daa6c4203ae6d3c6b8c121
#
_entry.id   8031856b17daa6c4203ae6d3c6b8c121
#
_cell.length_a   1.000
_cell.length_b   1.000
_cell.length_c   1.000
_cell.angle_alpha   90.00
_cell.angle_beta   90.00
_cell.angle_gamma   90.00
#
_symmetry.space_group_name_H-M   'P 1'
#
loop_
_entity.id
_entity.type
_entity.pdbx_description
1 polymer ?
#
loop_
_entity_poly.entity_id
_entity_poly.type
_entity_poly.pdbx_seq_one_letter_code
_entity_poly.pdbx_strand_id
1 'polypeptide(L)'
;MARVPATRAGAILAVSDFEASLAFYRDLLGLEVVATYDDPPYATLLAAQARISLAEEGHPAEDRPSVTMSAPRDPSQANVVLVLEVEDARAVHGELAADGVQFLAEPFEPPWGGCRFFCVDPDGYLVEIEQTA
;
A
#
# COMPACT_ATOMS: atom_id res chain seq x y z
N MET A 1 1.61 29.43 1.32
CA MET A 1 1.90 28.79 2.62
C MET A 1 0.87 27.73 2.92
N ALA A 2 1.31 26.57 3.34
CA ALA A 2 0.39 25.49 3.72
C ALA A 2 -0.28 25.80 5.06
N ARG A 3 -1.60 25.56 5.16
CA ARG A 3 -2.34 25.70 6.42
C ARG A 3 -2.08 24.52 7.37
N VAL A 4 -1.66 23.37 6.82
CA VAL A 4 -1.23 22.21 7.58
C VAL A 4 0.25 22.01 7.27
N PRO A 5 1.16 22.45 8.17
CA PRO A 5 2.59 22.34 7.93
C PRO A 5 3.06 20.90 8.20
N ALA A 6 2.61 19.97 7.36
CA ALA A 6 2.89 18.57 7.51
C ALA A 6 4.39 18.27 7.39
N THR A 7 4.91 17.47 8.30
CA THR A 7 6.30 17.00 8.27
C THR A 7 6.41 15.63 7.57
N ARG A 8 5.30 14.93 7.43
CA ARG A 8 5.24 13.64 6.73
C ARG A 8 3.81 13.35 6.34
N ALA A 9 3.62 12.68 5.22
CA ALA A 9 2.31 12.22 4.79
C ALA A 9 2.25 10.69 4.83
N GLY A 10 1.05 10.17 4.91
CA GLY A 10 0.84 8.73 4.94
C GLY A 10 -0.61 8.35 4.67
N ALA A 11 -0.88 7.07 4.71
CA ALA A 11 -2.21 6.51 4.52
C ALA A 11 -2.41 5.35 5.49
N ILE A 12 -3.67 5.10 5.84
CA ILE A 12 -4.08 3.92 6.60
C ILE A 12 -4.90 3.05 5.67
N LEU A 13 -4.51 1.79 5.53
CA LEU A 13 -5.25 0.81 4.76
C LEU A 13 -5.98 -0.12 5.73
N ALA A 14 -7.30 -0.22 5.59
CA ALA A 14 -8.06 -1.20 6.34
C ALA A 14 -7.85 -2.58 5.73
N VAL A 15 -7.58 -3.58 6.55
CA VAL A 15 -7.23 -4.93 6.08
C VAL A 15 -8.15 -5.97 6.71
N SER A 16 -8.47 -7.02 5.96
CA SER A 16 -9.35 -8.10 6.44
C SER A 16 -8.56 -9.21 7.14
N ASP A 17 -7.30 -9.42 6.72
CA ASP A 17 -6.38 -10.40 7.32
C ASP A 17 -5.06 -9.67 7.61
N PHE A 18 -4.91 -9.23 8.85
CA PHE A 18 -3.77 -8.40 9.25
C PHE A 18 -2.44 -9.08 8.99
N GLU A 19 -2.30 -10.36 9.36
CA GLU A 19 -1.02 -11.07 9.19
C GLU A 19 -0.66 -11.25 7.71
N ALA A 20 -1.63 -11.54 6.87
CA ALA A 20 -1.39 -11.67 5.42
C ALA A 20 -0.95 -10.34 4.81
N SER A 21 -1.61 -9.25 5.20
CA SER A 21 -1.25 -7.91 4.71
C SER A 21 0.11 -7.47 5.22
N LEU A 22 0.40 -7.72 6.49
CA LEU A 22 1.72 -7.40 7.05
C LEU A 22 2.83 -8.14 6.31
N ALA A 23 2.63 -9.44 6.05
CA ALA A 23 3.60 -10.23 5.28
C ALA A 23 3.80 -9.66 3.86
N PHE A 24 2.72 -9.24 3.20
CA PHE A 24 2.82 -8.66 1.87
C PHE A 24 3.68 -7.39 1.88
N TYR A 25 3.37 -6.43 2.73
CA TYR A 25 4.07 -5.14 2.75
C TYR A 25 5.47 -5.24 3.34
N ARG A 26 5.65 -6.03 4.39
CA ARG A 26 6.96 -6.22 5.04
C ARG A 26 7.87 -7.13 4.24
N ASP A 27 7.39 -8.34 3.88
CA ASP A 27 8.25 -9.38 3.33
C ASP A 27 8.37 -9.32 1.82
N LEU A 28 7.26 -9.10 1.09
CA LEU A 28 7.29 -9.04 -0.36
C LEU A 28 7.71 -7.67 -0.88
N LEU A 29 7.12 -6.58 -0.36
CA LEU A 29 7.50 -5.24 -0.80
C LEU A 29 8.71 -4.69 -0.03
N GLY A 30 9.06 -5.26 1.10
CA GLY A 30 10.25 -4.87 1.84
C GLY A 30 10.14 -3.57 2.60
N LEU A 31 8.93 -3.14 2.98
CA LEU A 31 8.75 -1.92 3.75
C LEU A 31 9.22 -2.13 5.20
N GLU A 32 9.77 -1.08 5.80
CA GLU A 32 10.27 -1.12 7.17
C GLU A 32 9.11 -1.02 8.16
N VAL A 33 8.97 -2.01 9.06
CA VAL A 33 8.00 -1.95 10.16
C VAL A 33 8.61 -1.16 11.30
N VAL A 34 7.93 -0.09 11.71
CA VAL A 34 8.41 0.77 12.80
C VAL A 34 7.60 0.62 14.08
N ALA A 35 6.38 0.09 14.02
CA ALA A 35 5.56 -0.17 15.21
C ALA A 35 4.48 -1.19 14.89
N THR A 36 4.13 -2.01 15.89
CA THR A 36 3.02 -2.95 15.82
C THR A 36 2.22 -2.91 17.10
N TYR A 37 0.92 -3.17 17.00
CA TYR A 37 -0.02 -3.22 18.11
C TYR A 37 -0.94 -4.41 17.93
N ASP A 38 -1.45 -4.98 19.02
CA ASP A 38 -2.20 -6.24 18.98
C ASP A 38 -3.70 -6.11 19.20
N ASP A 39 -4.16 -5.03 19.82
CA ASP A 39 -5.56 -4.90 20.25
C ASP A 39 -6.10 -3.50 19.99
N PRO A 40 -6.76 -3.27 18.83
CA PRO A 40 -6.84 -4.16 17.67
C PRO A 40 -5.51 -4.24 16.89
N PRO A 41 -5.35 -5.23 16.03
CA PRO A 41 -4.15 -5.35 15.21
C PRO A 41 -3.90 -4.11 14.36
N TYR A 42 -2.67 -3.59 14.42
CA TYR A 42 -2.28 -2.37 13.72
C TYR A 42 -0.77 -2.37 13.52
N ALA A 43 -0.32 -1.92 12.38
CA ALA A 43 1.11 -1.77 12.11
C ALA A 43 1.37 -0.47 11.37
N THR A 44 2.51 0.16 11.66
CA THR A 44 3.01 1.30 10.91
C THR A 44 4.28 0.91 10.20
N LEU A 45 4.32 1.14 8.89
CA LEU A 45 5.47 0.85 8.04
C LEU A 45 5.91 2.14 7.34
N LEU A 46 7.17 2.17 6.92
CA LEU A 46 7.71 3.26 6.12
C LEU A 46 8.05 2.78 4.72
N ALA A 47 7.58 3.54 3.72
CA ALA A 47 8.01 3.46 2.34
C ALA A 47 8.70 4.78 2.03
N ALA A 48 10.04 4.80 1.98
CA ALA A 48 10.83 6.03 1.96
C ALA A 48 10.41 6.94 3.13
N GLN A 49 9.85 8.12 2.86
CA GLN A 49 9.37 9.03 3.91
C GLN A 49 7.87 8.95 4.15
N ALA A 50 7.14 8.13 3.37
CA ALA A 50 5.71 7.97 3.55
C ALA A 50 5.42 6.94 4.64
N ARG A 51 4.40 7.23 5.46
CA ARG A 51 3.92 6.29 6.47
C ARG A 51 2.73 5.50 5.89
N ILE A 52 2.85 4.20 5.87
CA ILE A 52 1.77 3.30 5.46
C ILE A 52 1.38 2.49 6.67
N SER A 53 0.14 2.64 7.12
CA SER A 53 -0.36 1.89 8.27
C SER A 53 -1.38 0.87 7.83
N LEU A 54 -1.37 -0.29 8.50
CA LEU A 54 -2.33 -1.36 8.29
C LEU A 54 -3.19 -1.47 9.54
N ALA A 55 -4.50 -1.36 9.39
CA ALA A 55 -5.44 -1.44 10.50
C ALA A 55 -6.48 -2.52 10.22
N GLU A 56 -6.66 -3.45 11.15
CA GLU A 56 -7.74 -4.44 11.01
C GLU A 56 -9.07 -3.71 10.86
N GLU A 57 -9.89 -4.14 9.89
CA GLU A 57 -11.16 -3.48 9.58
C GLU A 57 -12.19 -3.63 10.72
N GLY A 58 -13.17 -2.74 10.71
CA GLY A 58 -14.37 -2.90 11.54
C GLY A 58 -14.29 -2.38 12.97
N HIS A 59 -13.18 -1.79 13.37
CA HIS A 59 -13.03 -1.28 14.74
C HIS A 59 -13.33 0.22 14.80
N PRO A 60 -14.30 0.64 15.64
CA PRO A 60 -14.54 2.06 15.89
C PRO A 60 -13.43 2.66 16.76
N ALA A 61 -13.33 3.98 16.79
CA ALA A 61 -12.45 4.71 17.69
C ALA A 61 -13.25 5.77 18.46
N GLU A 62 -12.71 6.23 19.56
CA GLU A 62 -13.41 7.21 20.41
C GLU A 62 -13.73 8.51 19.68
N ASP A 63 -12.82 8.93 18.77
CA ASP A 63 -12.96 10.16 18.00
C ASP A 63 -13.71 9.97 16.66
N ARG A 64 -14.10 8.73 16.34
CA ARG A 64 -14.94 8.39 15.18
C ARG A 64 -15.84 7.20 15.51
N PRO A 65 -16.73 7.35 16.50
CA PRO A 65 -17.49 6.21 17.03
C PRO A 65 -18.53 5.63 16.05
N SER A 66 -18.95 6.43 15.06
CA SER A 66 -19.94 6.01 14.07
C SER A 66 -19.33 5.64 12.72
N VAL A 67 -18.01 5.67 12.58
CA VAL A 67 -17.32 5.35 11.34
C VAL A 67 -16.27 4.27 11.56
N THR A 68 -16.41 3.16 10.87
CA THR A 68 -15.37 2.13 10.80
C THR A 68 -14.75 2.10 9.42
N MET A 69 -13.54 1.59 9.32
CA MET A 69 -12.89 1.38 8.04
C MET A 69 -13.16 -0.05 7.56
N SER A 70 -13.21 -0.24 6.25
CA SER A 70 -13.36 -1.57 5.67
C SER A 70 -12.38 -1.76 4.50
N ALA A 71 -11.91 -3.00 4.34
CA ALA A 71 -11.14 -3.40 3.17
C ALA A 71 -12.00 -3.33 1.91
N PRO A 72 -11.39 -3.26 0.71
CA PRO A 72 -12.16 -3.23 -0.54
C PRO A 72 -13.12 -4.41 -0.66
N ARG A 73 -14.34 -4.14 -1.16
CA ARG A 73 -15.37 -5.16 -1.39
C ARG A 73 -15.47 -5.56 -2.85
N ASP A 74 -15.05 -4.66 -3.74
CA ASP A 74 -15.09 -4.90 -5.17
C ASP A 74 -13.71 -4.59 -5.75
N PRO A 75 -12.89 -5.59 -6.07
CA PRO A 75 -11.53 -5.36 -6.58
C PRO A 75 -11.51 -4.72 -7.97
N SER A 76 -12.65 -4.64 -8.66
CA SER A 76 -12.74 -3.94 -9.95
C SER A 76 -12.94 -2.43 -9.79
N GLN A 77 -13.14 -1.94 -8.57
CA GLN A 77 -13.41 -0.53 -8.28
C GLN A 77 -12.49 -0.03 -7.18
N ALA A 78 -11.25 0.26 -7.54
CA ALA A 78 -10.27 0.79 -6.60
C ALA A 78 -10.56 2.26 -6.30
N ASN A 79 -10.69 2.61 -5.02
CA ASN A 79 -10.87 3.99 -4.57
C ASN A 79 -9.57 4.59 -3.99
N VAL A 80 -8.56 3.78 -3.83
CA VAL A 80 -7.23 4.19 -3.35
C VAL A 80 -6.18 3.41 -4.13
N VAL A 81 -5.14 4.09 -4.57
CA VAL A 81 -3.95 3.47 -5.15
C VAL A 81 -2.74 3.98 -4.35
N LEU A 82 -1.97 3.07 -3.80
CA LEU A 82 -0.70 3.42 -3.17
C LEU A 82 0.35 3.51 -4.26
N VAL A 83 1.06 4.62 -4.35
CA VAL A 83 2.07 4.83 -5.38
C VAL A 83 3.47 4.80 -4.75
N LEU A 84 4.32 3.94 -5.26
CA LEU A 84 5.73 3.86 -4.87
C LEU A 84 6.58 4.16 -6.10
N GLU A 85 7.37 5.23 -6.04
CA GLU A 85 8.27 5.60 -7.14
C GLU A 85 9.61 4.93 -6.96
N VAL A 86 10.13 4.35 -8.03
CA VAL A 86 11.39 3.61 -8.06
C VAL A 86 12.27 4.08 -9.23
N GLU A 87 13.55 3.77 -9.17
CA GLU A 87 14.47 4.13 -10.26
C GLU A 87 14.33 3.21 -11.47
N ASP A 88 14.06 1.91 -11.26
CA ASP A 88 13.96 0.92 -12.32
C ASP A 88 12.78 -0.01 -12.07
N ALA A 89 11.64 0.33 -12.69
CA ALA A 89 10.41 -0.44 -12.48
C ALA A 89 10.50 -1.86 -13.03
N ARG A 90 11.20 -2.08 -14.14
CA ARG A 90 11.31 -3.42 -14.72
C ARG A 90 12.16 -4.34 -13.85
N ALA A 91 13.22 -3.82 -13.23
CA ALA A 91 14.02 -4.59 -12.29
C ALA A 91 13.20 -4.99 -11.07
N VAL A 92 12.43 -4.05 -10.51
CA VAL A 92 11.54 -4.33 -9.38
C VAL A 92 10.48 -5.35 -9.77
N HIS A 93 9.89 -5.23 -10.96
CA HIS A 93 8.91 -6.20 -11.45
C HIS A 93 9.49 -7.61 -11.48
N GLY A 94 10.71 -7.77 -12.00
CA GLY A 94 11.37 -9.08 -12.06
C GLY A 94 11.57 -9.71 -10.69
N GLU A 95 11.98 -8.92 -9.70
CA GLU A 95 12.17 -9.40 -8.33
C GLU A 95 10.84 -9.81 -7.69
N LEU A 96 9.80 -8.98 -7.83
CA LEU A 96 8.49 -9.27 -7.26
C LEU A 96 7.83 -10.48 -7.94
N ALA A 97 7.98 -10.60 -9.26
CA ALA A 97 7.47 -11.75 -10.00
C ALA A 97 8.11 -13.05 -9.53
N ALA A 98 9.43 -13.04 -9.27
CA ALA A 98 10.15 -14.21 -8.75
C ALA A 98 9.61 -14.64 -7.38
N ASP A 99 9.10 -13.69 -6.58
CA ASP A 99 8.53 -13.96 -5.25
C ASP A 99 7.03 -14.24 -5.28
N GLY A 100 6.43 -14.33 -6.48
CA GLY A 100 5.03 -14.72 -6.63
C GLY A 100 4.01 -13.61 -6.43
N VAL A 101 4.42 -12.35 -6.49
CA VAL A 101 3.49 -11.22 -6.37
C VAL A 101 2.53 -11.19 -7.57
N GLN A 102 1.26 -10.92 -7.30
CA GLN A 102 0.23 -10.83 -8.33
C GLN A 102 0.21 -9.43 -8.95
N PHE A 103 0.09 -9.37 -10.28
CA PHE A 103 0.00 -8.11 -11.03
C PHE A 103 -1.29 -8.06 -11.83
N LEU A 104 -1.74 -6.83 -12.17
CA LEU A 104 -2.88 -6.64 -13.07
C LEU A 104 -2.51 -6.95 -14.51
N ALA A 105 -1.32 -6.55 -14.94
CA ALA A 105 -0.83 -6.70 -16.31
C ALA A 105 0.69 -6.59 -16.34
N GLU A 106 1.26 -6.80 -17.51
CA GLU A 106 2.70 -6.59 -17.71
C GLU A 106 3.09 -5.12 -17.54
N PRO A 107 4.38 -4.83 -17.26
CA PRO A 107 4.84 -3.44 -17.19
C PRO A 107 4.45 -2.65 -18.42
N PHE A 108 3.99 -1.43 -18.20
CA PHE A 108 3.43 -0.56 -19.23
C PHE A 108 4.29 0.70 -19.37
N GLU A 109 4.57 1.08 -20.62
CA GLU A 109 5.26 2.32 -20.95
C GLU A 109 4.24 3.33 -21.45
N PRO A 110 3.79 4.28 -20.59
CA PRO A 110 2.79 5.26 -21.03
C PRO A 110 3.37 6.24 -22.06
N PRO A 111 2.48 6.87 -22.88
CA PRO A 111 2.95 7.78 -23.93
C PRO A 111 3.79 8.97 -23.43
N TRP A 112 3.63 9.35 -22.18
CA TRP A 112 4.39 10.47 -21.58
C TRP A 112 5.73 10.04 -20.99
N GLY A 113 6.13 8.78 -21.16
CA GLY A 113 7.42 8.28 -20.71
C GLY A 113 7.36 7.51 -19.40
N GLY A 114 8.47 6.90 -19.03
CA GLY A 114 8.59 6.09 -17.85
C GLY A 114 8.06 4.66 -18.04
N CYS A 115 7.86 3.97 -16.91
CA CYS A 115 7.35 2.61 -16.88
C CYS A 115 6.63 2.38 -15.57
N ARG A 116 5.51 1.66 -15.62
CA ARG A 116 4.75 1.35 -14.39
C ARG A 116 4.09 -0.02 -14.47
N PHE A 117 3.75 -0.54 -13.29
CA PHE A 117 2.89 -1.71 -13.17
C PHE A 117 2.14 -1.63 -11.84
N PHE A 118 1.08 -2.43 -11.72
CA PHE A 118 0.26 -2.49 -10.51
C PHE A 118 0.37 -3.87 -9.88
N CYS A 119 0.76 -3.90 -8.59
CA CYS A 119 0.62 -5.09 -7.75
C CYS A 119 -0.78 -5.11 -7.13
N VAL A 120 -1.23 -6.30 -6.77
CA VAL A 120 -2.49 -6.51 -6.06
C VAL A 120 -2.15 -7.10 -4.69
N ASP A 121 -2.57 -6.43 -3.62
CA ASP A 121 -2.33 -6.91 -2.26
C ASP A 121 -3.39 -7.96 -1.85
N PRO A 122 -3.29 -8.56 -0.64
CA PRO A 122 -4.24 -9.61 -0.23
C PRO A 122 -5.70 -9.20 -0.19
N ASP A 123 -6.01 -7.91 0.00
CA ASP A 123 -7.38 -7.39 0.02
C ASP A 123 -7.84 -6.84 -1.32
N GLY A 124 -6.95 -6.81 -2.32
CA GLY A 124 -7.26 -6.22 -3.62
C GLY A 124 -6.90 -4.76 -3.73
N TYR A 125 -6.21 -4.17 -2.75
CA TYR A 125 -5.63 -2.83 -2.93
C TYR A 125 -4.61 -2.84 -4.05
N LEU A 126 -4.62 -1.78 -4.85
CA LEU A 126 -3.62 -1.59 -5.90
C LEU A 126 -2.43 -0.85 -5.37
N VAL A 127 -1.24 -1.36 -5.68
CA VAL A 127 0.02 -0.68 -5.43
C VAL A 127 0.67 -0.43 -6.78
N GLU A 128 0.77 0.83 -7.15
CA GLU A 128 1.45 1.24 -8.38
C GLU A 128 2.94 1.37 -8.10
N ILE A 129 3.76 0.66 -8.88
CA ILE A 129 5.21 0.84 -8.88
C ILE A 129 5.53 1.65 -10.12
N GLU A 130 6.09 2.83 -9.94
CA GLU A 130 6.26 3.78 -11.04
C GLU A 130 7.70 4.26 -11.15
N GLN A 131 8.22 4.17 -12.37
CA GLN A 131 9.45 4.83 -12.77
C GLN A 131 9.04 6.01 -13.65
N THR A 132 9.30 7.22 -13.19
CA THR A 132 8.99 8.43 -13.97
C THR A 132 9.96 8.60 -15.11
N ALA A 133 9.54 9.39 -16.11
CA ALA A 133 10.37 9.66 -17.27
C ALA A 133 11.65 10.45 -16.92
#